data_4545a798533d7b9da98f3119ebce6ab8
#
_entry.id   4545a798533d7b9da98f3119ebce6ab8
#
_cell.length_a   1.000
_cell.length_b   1.000
_cell.length_c   1.000
_cell.angle_alpha   90.00
_cell.angle_beta   90.00
_cell.angle_gamma   90.00
#
_symmetry.space_group_name_H-M   'P 1'
#
loop_
_entity.id
_entity.type
_entity.pdbx_description
1 polymer ?
#
loop_
_entity_poly.entity_id
_entity_poly.type
_entity_poly.pdbx_seq_one_letter_code
_entity_poly.pdbx_strand_id
1 'polypeptide(L)'
;RALKAEKYFDTNNADVYTMDINPYSYQQEILDKLEAERTVRGYTHNLVVAATGTGKTVISALDYKRFRKQNPDRPCRLLFVAHREEILKQSLYTFRAVLKDANFGELFVGNYKPESIDNLFLSIQTFNSQSFTEKTRPDFYDYIIVDEFHHAAAPTYQKLLSYYQPRILLGLTATPERMDGKNILPYFNNRIAAEIRLPEAIDRKLLCPFQYFGVTDTVDLDALKWSAGGYQKSELEHIYTFSGAVADRRADHVVTALLKYVTDIDEVKGLGFCVTVDHAEFMCRYFNDHNIPSMCLTGQSSGEERAAAKRRLVSGEVRFIFVVDIYNEGVDIPEVNTVLFLRPTESLTIFLQQLGRGLRLSEDKECLTVLDFIGQANRKYNFEDKFAALLSNATRSVSREIKDGFVSVPKGCYIQLEKKAAKYILDNIRASYGNTAGLVTRVASFTEDSGLELTLKKFLGSLPS
;
A
#
# COMPACT_ATOMS: atom_id res chain seq x y z
N ARG A 1 -16.04 7.75 -14.70
CA ARG A 1 -16.29 6.63 -15.63
C ARG A 1 -15.24 5.52 -15.50
N ALA A 2 -13.92 5.78 -15.27
CA ALA A 2 -12.92 4.71 -15.06
C ALA A 2 -13.01 4.06 -13.67
N LEU A 3 -13.41 4.78 -12.61
CA LEU A 3 -13.78 4.20 -11.30
C LEU A 3 -15.00 3.26 -11.44
N LYS A 4 -15.92 3.52 -12.40
CA LYS A 4 -16.97 2.58 -12.79
C LYS A 4 -16.42 1.37 -13.55
N ALA A 5 -15.36 1.52 -14.34
CA ALA A 5 -14.71 0.39 -15.01
C ALA A 5 -14.08 -0.60 -14.00
N GLU A 6 -13.45 -0.13 -12.92
CA GLU A 6 -12.96 -1.04 -11.86
C GLU A 6 -14.09 -1.80 -11.15
N LYS A 7 -15.31 -1.24 -11.06
CA LYS A 7 -16.52 -1.95 -10.56
C LYS A 7 -17.07 -3.00 -11.56
N TYR A 8 -16.78 -2.88 -12.85
CA TYR A 8 -17.33 -3.74 -13.91
C TYR A 8 -16.41 -4.87 -14.36
N PHE A 9 -15.27 -5.07 -13.72
CA PHE A 9 -14.41 -6.25 -13.98
C PHE A 9 -15.00 -7.54 -13.37
N ASP A 10 -16.30 -7.74 -13.52
CA ASP A 10 -16.87 -9.06 -13.41
C ASP A 10 -16.54 -9.84 -14.69
N THR A 11 -15.84 -10.95 -14.53
CA THR A 11 -15.14 -11.72 -15.58
C THR A 11 -16.02 -12.25 -16.73
N ASN A 12 -17.32 -11.98 -16.70
CA ASN A 12 -18.29 -12.52 -17.66
C ASN A 12 -18.95 -11.46 -18.57
N ASN A 13 -18.51 -10.20 -18.56
CA ASN A 13 -19.20 -9.14 -19.31
C ASN A 13 -18.44 -8.75 -20.58
N ALA A 14 -18.91 -9.23 -21.74
CA ALA A 14 -18.37 -8.91 -23.07
C ALA A 14 -18.37 -7.40 -23.39
N ASP A 15 -19.19 -6.60 -22.70
CA ASP A 15 -19.36 -5.16 -22.94
C ASP A 15 -18.15 -4.32 -22.48
N VAL A 16 -17.27 -4.85 -21.63
CA VAL A 16 -16.07 -4.13 -21.14
C VAL A 16 -15.10 -3.81 -22.28
N TYR A 17 -15.04 -4.64 -23.31
CA TYR A 17 -14.14 -4.46 -24.46
C TYR A 17 -14.62 -3.43 -25.49
N THR A 18 -15.86 -2.95 -25.36
CA THR A 18 -16.46 -1.96 -26.28
C THR A 18 -16.25 -0.52 -25.81
N MET A 19 -15.93 -0.30 -24.52
CA MET A 19 -15.76 1.04 -23.95
C MET A 19 -14.36 1.59 -24.18
N ASP A 20 -14.24 2.86 -24.57
CA ASP A 20 -12.97 3.57 -24.60
C ASP A 20 -12.52 3.93 -23.17
N ILE A 21 -11.41 3.33 -22.72
CA ILE A 21 -10.76 3.73 -21.50
C ILE A 21 -9.80 4.87 -21.82
N ASN A 22 -10.22 6.08 -21.45
CA ASN A 22 -9.40 7.28 -21.59
C ASN A 22 -8.74 7.61 -20.26
N PRO A 23 -7.48 8.09 -20.26
CA PRO A 23 -6.81 8.50 -19.04
C PRO A 23 -7.54 9.68 -18.39
N TYR A 24 -7.57 9.69 -17.06
CA TYR A 24 -7.87 10.90 -16.31
C TYR A 24 -6.76 11.92 -16.48
N SER A 25 -7.02 13.19 -16.14
CA SER A 25 -6.02 14.26 -16.26
C SER A 25 -4.71 13.92 -15.57
N TYR A 26 -4.76 13.41 -14.33
CA TYR A 26 -3.55 13.02 -13.60
C TYR A 26 -2.83 11.82 -14.22
N GLN A 27 -3.56 10.85 -14.79
CA GLN A 27 -2.98 9.73 -15.53
C GLN A 27 -2.31 10.21 -16.80
N GLN A 28 -2.94 11.14 -17.50
CA GLN A 28 -2.35 11.78 -18.68
C GLN A 28 -1.06 12.52 -18.31
N GLU A 29 -1.04 13.27 -17.20
CA GLU A 29 0.18 13.94 -16.70
C GLU A 29 1.31 12.92 -16.44
N ILE A 30 1.00 11.76 -15.84
CA ILE A 30 1.97 10.69 -15.60
C ILE A 30 2.49 10.13 -16.94
N LEU A 31 1.60 9.84 -17.88
CA LEU A 31 1.97 9.34 -19.20
C LEU A 31 2.86 10.33 -19.97
N ASP A 32 2.59 11.62 -19.88
CA ASP A 32 3.38 12.66 -20.54
C ASP A 32 4.76 12.82 -19.89
N LYS A 33 4.85 12.66 -18.56
CA LYS A 33 6.14 12.61 -17.85
C LYS A 33 6.98 11.40 -18.27
N LEU A 34 6.35 10.21 -18.41
CA LEU A 34 7.04 9.01 -18.89
C LEU A 34 7.58 9.21 -20.31
N GLU A 35 6.78 9.79 -21.19
CA GLU A 35 7.22 10.10 -22.55
C GLU A 35 8.37 11.12 -22.58
N ALA A 36 8.31 12.16 -21.76
CA ALA A 36 9.37 13.14 -21.63
C ALA A 36 10.68 12.53 -21.10
N GLU A 37 10.62 11.63 -20.11
CA GLU A 37 11.81 10.91 -19.63
C GLU A 37 12.49 10.11 -20.75
N ARG A 38 11.72 9.50 -21.64
CA ARG A 38 12.21 8.66 -22.75
C ARG A 38 12.71 9.49 -23.94
N THR A 39 11.94 10.48 -24.36
CA THR A 39 12.22 11.24 -25.58
C THR A 39 13.23 12.37 -25.37
N VAL A 40 13.16 13.07 -24.23
CA VAL A 40 14.01 14.22 -23.93
C VAL A 40 15.31 13.79 -23.24
N ARG A 41 15.22 12.83 -22.29
CA ARG A 41 16.39 12.40 -21.49
C ARG A 41 17.00 11.07 -21.93
N GLY A 42 16.32 10.31 -22.77
CA GLY A 42 16.78 8.99 -23.23
C GLY A 42 16.68 7.91 -22.14
N TYR A 43 15.97 8.16 -21.04
CA TYR A 43 15.81 7.17 -19.94
C TYR A 43 14.66 6.23 -20.22
N THR A 44 14.99 4.98 -20.51
CA THR A 44 14.01 3.93 -20.85
C THR A 44 13.62 3.05 -19.67
N HIS A 45 14.28 3.18 -18.54
CA HIS A 45 13.93 2.59 -17.27
C HIS A 45 13.23 3.64 -16.42
N ASN A 46 11.95 3.46 -16.15
CA ASN A 46 11.10 4.46 -15.50
C ASN A 46 10.42 3.89 -14.26
N LEU A 47 10.47 4.64 -13.16
CA LEU A 47 9.76 4.33 -11.93
C LEU A 47 8.55 5.25 -11.79
N VAL A 48 7.37 4.66 -11.61
CA VAL A 48 6.15 5.37 -11.24
C VAL A 48 5.82 5.05 -9.79
N VAL A 49 5.80 6.08 -8.96
CA VAL A 49 5.36 6.01 -7.57
C VAL A 49 3.92 6.52 -7.49
N ALA A 50 2.98 5.63 -7.18
CA ALA A 50 1.58 6.02 -7.13
C ALA A 50 0.86 5.34 -5.97
N ALA A 51 0.08 6.12 -5.21
CA ALA A 51 -0.68 5.62 -4.08
C ALA A 51 -1.58 4.44 -4.47
N THR A 52 -1.84 3.54 -3.54
CA THR A 52 -2.78 2.43 -3.74
C THR A 52 -4.17 2.99 -4.07
N GLY A 53 -4.83 2.42 -5.08
CA GLY A 53 -6.15 2.89 -5.53
C GLY A 53 -6.14 3.99 -6.59
N THR A 54 -4.97 4.48 -7.03
CA THR A 54 -4.87 5.52 -8.09
C THR A 54 -4.76 4.94 -9.52
N GLY A 55 -4.93 3.62 -9.70
CA GLY A 55 -4.98 3.01 -11.03
C GLY A 55 -3.62 2.78 -11.69
N LYS A 56 -2.59 2.36 -10.94
CA LYS A 56 -1.26 2.01 -11.46
C LYS A 56 -1.31 1.08 -12.68
N THR A 57 -2.15 0.04 -12.60
CA THR A 57 -2.31 -0.93 -13.68
C THR A 57 -2.88 -0.30 -14.96
N VAL A 58 -3.87 0.59 -14.81
CA VAL A 58 -4.45 1.32 -15.95
C VAL A 58 -3.40 2.23 -16.60
N ILE A 59 -2.61 2.95 -15.79
CA ILE A 59 -1.51 3.78 -16.28
C ILE A 59 -0.52 2.94 -17.09
N SER A 60 -0.10 1.79 -16.57
CA SER A 60 0.85 0.92 -17.26
C SER A 60 0.29 0.34 -18.57
N ALA A 61 -1.01 -0.01 -18.59
CA ALA A 61 -1.65 -0.51 -19.80
C ALA A 61 -1.80 0.59 -20.88
N LEU A 62 -2.12 1.83 -20.48
CA LEU A 62 -2.18 2.98 -21.38
C LEU A 62 -0.80 3.34 -21.94
N ASP A 63 0.23 3.28 -21.10
CA ASP A 63 1.61 3.53 -21.52
C ASP A 63 2.09 2.45 -22.52
N TYR A 64 1.80 1.18 -22.24
CA TYR A 64 2.08 0.10 -23.18
C TYR A 64 1.28 0.22 -24.49
N LYS A 65 0.02 0.65 -24.44
CA LYS A 65 -0.79 0.95 -25.64
C LYS A 65 -0.13 2.03 -26.50
N ARG A 66 0.41 3.07 -25.87
CA ARG A 66 1.14 4.15 -26.53
C ARG A 66 2.43 3.62 -27.18
N PHE A 67 3.19 2.79 -26.47
CA PHE A 67 4.39 2.14 -26.97
C PHE A 67 4.10 1.27 -28.20
N ARG A 68 3.05 0.44 -28.20
CA ARG A 68 2.63 -0.32 -29.37
C ARG A 68 2.30 0.55 -30.56
N LYS A 69 1.59 1.65 -30.34
CA LYS A 69 1.21 2.61 -31.40
C LYS A 69 2.43 3.28 -32.02
N GLN A 70 3.47 3.52 -31.25
CA GLN A 70 4.73 4.10 -31.71
C GLN A 70 5.66 3.11 -32.42
N ASN A 71 5.39 1.82 -32.29
CA ASN A 71 6.21 0.72 -32.85
C ASN A 71 5.35 -0.28 -33.64
N PRO A 72 4.63 0.14 -34.68
CA PRO A 72 3.66 -0.71 -35.39
C PRO A 72 4.30 -1.90 -36.12
N ASP A 73 5.57 -1.75 -36.53
CA ASP A 73 6.31 -2.75 -37.31
C ASP A 73 7.03 -3.80 -36.43
N ARG A 74 6.73 -3.86 -35.14
CA ARG A 74 7.39 -4.76 -34.17
C ARG A 74 6.38 -5.57 -33.38
N PRO A 75 6.75 -6.76 -32.91
CA PRO A 75 5.86 -7.59 -32.08
C PRO A 75 5.49 -6.93 -30.74
N CYS A 76 6.31 -6.01 -30.21
CA CYS A 76 6.09 -5.31 -28.93
C CYS A 76 5.79 -6.30 -27.78
N ARG A 77 6.61 -7.33 -27.60
CA ARG A 77 6.40 -8.36 -26.60
C ARG A 77 6.43 -7.79 -25.19
N LEU A 78 5.40 -8.15 -24.40
CA LEU A 78 5.21 -7.70 -23.02
C LEU A 78 5.51 -8.80 -22.01
N LEU A 79 6.28 -8.46 -20.98
CA LEU A 79 6.34 -9.24 -19.74
C LEU A 79 5.82 -8.41 -18.58
N PHE A 80 4.71 -8.83 -17.98
CA PHE A 80 4.19 -8.24 -16.74
C PHE A 80 4.51 -9.17 -15.57
N VAL A 81 5.24 -8.67 -14.58
CA VAL A 81 5.71 -9.47 -13.43
C VAL A 81 5.10 -8.93 -12.14
N ALA A 82 4.50 -9.84 -11.38
CA ALA A 82 4.05 -9.60 -10.01
C ALA A 82 4.31 -10.84 -9.16
N HIS A 83 4.07 -10.73 -7.86
CA HIS A 83 4.29 -11.86 -6.95
C HIS A 83 3.03 -12.70 -6.71
N ARG A 84 1.85 -12.29 -7.24
CA ARG A 84 0.55 -12.90 -6.94
C ARG A 84 -0.32 -13.13 -8.15
N GLU A 85 -1.05 -14.22 -8.07
CA GLU A 85 -2.00 -14.65 -9.10
C GLU A 85 -3.13 -13.64 -9.30
N GLU A 86 -3.71 -13.12 -8.22
CA GLU A 86 -4.83 -12.16 -8.27
C GLU A 86 -4.44 -10.86 -8.96
N ILE A 87 -3.24 -10.33 -8.65
CA ILE A 87 -2.71 -9.13 -9.32
C ILE A 87 -2.53 -9.39 -10.81
N LEU A 88 -1.95 -10.54 -11.16
CA LEU A 88 -1.72 -10.90 -12.56
C LEU A 88 -3.03 -11.05 -13.33
N LYS A 89 -4.05 -11.69 -12.75
CA LYS A 89 -5.37 -11.80 -13.34
C LYS A 89 -6.00 -10.45 -13.57
N GLN A 90 -6.04 -9.61 -12.53
CA GLN A 90 -6.61 -8.26 -12.62
C GLN A 90 -5.86 -7.42 -13.66
N SER A 91 -4.52 -7.52 -13.69
CA SER A 91 -3.71 -6.79 -14.66
C SER A 91 -3.97 -7.25 -16.08
N LEU A 92 -4.05 -8.56 -16.33
CA LEU A 92 -4.38 -9.10 -17.64
C LEU A 92 -5.74 -8.59 -18.15
N TYR A 93 -6.78 -8.61 -17.31
CA TYR A 93 -8.09 -8.07 -17.66
C TYR A 93 -8.04 -6.58 -17.97
N THR A 94 -7.31 -5.81 -17.16
CA THR A 94 -7.12 -4.38 -17.40
C THR A 94 -6.45 -4.12 -18.75
N PHE A 95 -5.40 -4.86 -19.07
CA PHE A 95 -4.71 -4.76 -20.37
C PHE A 95 -5.62 -5.10 -21.53
N ARG A 96 -6.36 -6.20 -21.44
CA ARG A 96 -7.35 -6.57 -22.47
C ARG A 96 -8.39 -5.48 -22.70
N ALA A 97 -8.91 -4.89 -21.64
CA ALA A 97 -9.88 -3.81 -21.71
C ALA A 97 -9.29 -2.53 -22.33
N VAL A 98 -8.10 -2.10 -21.90
CA VAL A 98 -7.42 -0.90 -22.43
C VAL A 98 -7.02 -1.07 -23.89
N LEU A 99 -6.55 -2.26 -24.27
CA LEU A 99 -6.14 -2.59 -25.64
C LEU A 99 -7.33 -2.91 -26.55
N LYS A 100 -8.52 -3.18 -25.98
CA LYS A 100 -9.70 -3.70 -26.67
C LYS A 100 -9.43 -5.04 -27.38
N ASP A 101 -8.66 -5.90 -26.74
CA ASP A 101 -8.24 -7.19 -27.29
C ASP A 101 -8.46 -8.27 -26.22
N ALA A 102 -9.57 -9.01 -26.35
CA ALA A 102 -9.93 -10.07 -25.41
C ALA A 102 -8.94 -11.25 -25.42
N ASN A 103 -8.17 -11.40 -26.49
CA ASN A 103 -7.19 -12.47 -26.64
C ASN A 103 -5.77 -12.05 -26.29
N PHE A 104 -5.57 -10.78 -25.89
CA PHE A 104 -4.24 -10.31 -25.52
C PHE A 104 -3.73 -10.99 -24.27
N GLY A 105 -2.51 -11.50 -24.37
CA GLY A 105 -1.72 -11.98 -23.24
C GLY A 105 -2.25 -13.23 -22.55
N GLU A 106 -1.36 -13.90 -21.87
CA GLU A 106 -1.64 -15.14 -21.15
C GLU A 106 -1.06 -15.13 -19.74
N LEU A 107 -1.67 -15.91 -18.84
CA LEU A 107 -1.23 -16.10 -17.46
C LEU A 107 -0.24 -17.27 -17.36
N PHE A 108 0.83 -17.06 -16.59
CA PHE A 108 1.70 -18.14 -16.15
C PHE A 108 1.94 -18.06 -14.65
N VAL A 109 1.02 -18.63 -13.90
CA VAL A 109 1.02 -18.66 -12.43
C VAL A 109 0.13 -19.80 -11.93
N GLY A 110 0.51 -20.47 -10.88
CA GLY A 110 -0.27 -21.57 -10.29
C GLY A 110 -0.55 -22.68 -11.30
N ASN A 111 -1.81 -22.93 -11.57
CA ASN A 111 -2.29 -23.94 -12.53
C ASN A 111 -2.39 -23.42 -13.99
N TYR A 112 -2.20 -22.13 -14.22
CA TYR A 112 -2.27 -21.51 -15.55
C TYR A 112 -0.96 -21.74 -16.29
N LYS A 113 -1.06 -22.37 -17.48
CA LYS A 113 0.06 -22.60 -18.39
C LYS A 113 -0.25 -21.93 -19.71
N PRO A 114 0.61 -21.05 -20.23
CA PRO A 114 0.38 -20.34 -21.47
C PRO A 114 0.65 -21.26 -22.69
N GLU A 115 -0.08 -21.00 -23.77
CA GLU A 115 0.21 -21.54 -25.10
C GLU A 115 1.27 -20.70 -25.80
N SER A 116 1.27 -19.39 -25.58
CA SER A 116 2.27 -18.45 -26.08
C SER A 116 2.92 -17.66 -24.94
N ILE A 117 4.20 -17.35 -25.11
CA ILE A 117 4.97 -16.52 -24.16
C ILE A 117 5.22 -15.10 -24.67
N ASP A 118 4.61 -14.70 -25.79
CA ASP A 118 4.87 -13.39 -26.41
C ASP A 118 4.39 -12.22 -25.54
N ASN A 119 3.19 -12.34 -24.94
CA ASN A 119 2.67 -11.35 -24.02
C ASN A 119 2.25 -12.06 -22.73
N LEU A 120 3.10 -11.99 -21.72
CA LEU A 120 3.00 -12.89 -20.58
C LEU A 120 2.81 -12.14 -19.27
N PHE A 121 1.84 -12.60 -18.48
CA PHE A 121 1.60 -12.19 -17.09
C PHE A 121 2.11 -13.29 -16.18
N LEU A 122 3.27 -13.08 -15.59
CA LEU A 122 4.10 -14.10 -14.96
C LEU A 122 4.35 -13.81 -13.49
N SER A 123 4.19 -14.81 -12.62
CA SER A 123 4.65 -14.66 -11.25
C SER A 123 6.17 -14.80 -11.15
N ILE A 124 6.78 -14.02 -10.24
CA ILE A 124 8.24 -14.10 -10.01
C ILE A 124 8.66 -15.50 -9.52
N GLN A 125 7.79 -16.20 -8.80
CA GLN A 125 8.01 -17.57 -8.36
C GLN A 125 8.07 -18.53 -9.55
N THR A 126 7.12 -18.39 -10.49
CA THR A 126 7.10 -19.19 -11.72
C THR A 126 8.32 -18.89 -12.61
N PHE A 127 8.71 -17.61 -12.72
CA PHE A 127 9.94 -17.23 -13.42
C PHE A 127 11.15 -17.99 -12.91
N ASN A 128 11.33 -18.04 -11.59
CA ASN A 128 12.48 -18.71 -10.98
C ASN A 128 12.41 -20.24 -11.08
N SER A 129 11.22 -20.83 -10.91
CA SER A 129 11.05 -22.30 -10.94
C SER A 129 11.10 -22.91 -12.33
N GLN A 130 10.80 -22.14 -13.37
CA GLN A 130 10.69 -22.63 -14.76
C GLN A 130 11.94 -22.37 -15.61
N SER A 131 13.06 -21.94 -15.01
CA SER A 131 14.32 -21.62 -15.73
C SER A 131 14.07 -20.74 -16.96
N PHE A 132 13.30 -19.67 -16.78
CA PHE A 132 12.77 -18.86 -17.88
C PHE A 132 13.88 -18.22 -18.73
N THR A 133 15.04 -17.94 -18.13
CA THR A 133 16.22 -17.42 -18.82
C THR A 133 16.84 -18.41 -19.82
N GLU A 134 16.54 -19.70 -19.70
CA GLU A 134 16.99 -20.73 -20.66
C GLU A 134 16.05 -20.85 -21.87
N LYS A 135 14.81 -20.35 -21.74
CA LYS A 135 13.76 -20.45 -22.76
C LYS A 135 13.66 -19.22 -23.66
N THR A 136 14.21 -18.09 -23.21
CA THR A 136 14.09 -16.81 -23.90
C THR A 136 15.44 -16.10 -23.95
N ARG A 137 15.65 -15.29 -24.99
CA ARG A 137 16.85 -14.44 -25.11
C ARG A 137 16.72 -13.20 -24.23
N PRO A 138 17.84 -12.52 -23.88
CA PRO A 138 17.79 -11.28 -23.09
C PRO A 138 16.95 -10.16 -23.71
N ASP A 139 16.87 -10.08 -25.03
CA ASP A 139 16.14 -9.10 -25.81
C ASP A 139 14.74 -9.56 -26.26
N PHE A 140 14.23 -10.68 -25.70
CA PHE A 140 12.97 -11.27 -26.13
C PHE A 140 11.76 -10.37 -25.85
N TYR A 141 11.72 -9.75 -24.67
CA TYR A 141 10.65 -8.81 -24.30
C TYR A 141 11.06 -7.38 -24.58
N ASP A 142 10.24 -6.67 -25.34
CA ASP A 142 10.43 -5.25 -25.65
C ASP A 142 10.04 -4.35 -24.48
N TYR A 143 9.02 -4.76 -23.72
CA TYR A 143 8.45 -3.99 -22.63
C TYR A 143 8.29 -4.88 -21.38
N ILE A 144 8.93 -4.52 -20.30
CA ILE A 144 8.82 -5.24 -19.02
C ILE A 144 8.19 -4.31 -17.99
N ILE A 145 7.15 -4.81 -17.31
CA ILE A 145 6.52 -4.15 -16.17
C ILE A 145 6.76 -5.00 -14.94
N VAL A 146 7.22 -4.38 -13.87
CA VAL A 146 7.34 -5.01 -12.56
C VAL A 146 6.47 -4.25 -11.58
N ASP A 147 5.39 -4.89 -11.15
CA ASP A 147 4.51 -4.32 -10.12
C ASP A 147 5.06 -4.59 -8.72
N GLU A 148 4.74 -3.69 -7.79
CA GLU A 148 5.30 -3.65 -6.43
C GLU A 148 6.83 -3.73 -6.46
N PHE A 149 7.46 -2.84 -7.25
CA PHE A 149 8.90 -2.83 -7.52
C PHE A 149 9.78 -2.72 -6.26
N HIS A 150 9.22 -2.30 -5.13
CA HIS A 150 9.91 -2.33 -3.86
C HIS A 150 10.39 -3.75 -3.45
N HIS A 151 9.84 -4.81 -4.01
CA HIS A 151 10.35 -6.18 -3.86
C HIS A 151 11.59 -6.50 -4.71
N ALA A 152 11.92 -5.66 -5.68
CA ALA A 152 12.98 -5.93 -6.67
C ALA A 152 14.39 -6.10 -6.09
N ALA A 153 14.64 -5.60 -4.87
CA ALA A 153 15.91 -5.84 -4.17
C ALA A 153 16.02 -7.26 -3.60
N ALA A 154 14.96 -8.08 -3.63
CA ALA A 154 15.04 -9.48 -3.24
C ALA A 154 15.81 -10.29 -4.29
N PRO A 155 16.59 -11.31 -3.87
CA PRO A 155 17.37 -12.15 -4.80
C PRO A 155 16.53 -12.77 -5.92
N THR A 156 15.25 -13.02 -5.66
CA THR A 156 14.29 -13.59 -6.63
C THR A 156 14.07 -12.71 -7.86
N TYR A 157 14.11 -11.36 -7.69
CA TYR A 157 13.97 -10.42 -8.80
C TYR A 157 15.29 -10.09 -9.49
N GLN A 158 16.43 -10.25 -8.79
CA GLN A 158 17.75 -9.91 -9.32
C GLN A 158 18.08 -10.68 -10.60
N LYS A 159 17.71 -11.98 -10.64
CA LYS A 159 17.93 -12.82 -11.82
C LYS A 159 17.18 -12.28 -13.05
N LEU A 160 15.95 -11.83 -12.87
CA LEU A 160 15.13 -11.27 -13.96
C LEU A 160 15.72 -9.93 -14.45
N LEU A 161 16.02 -9.02 -13.51
CA LEU A 161 16.48 -7.68 -13.84
C LEU A 161 17.89 -7.63 -14.41
N SER A 162 18.75 -8.62 -14.06
CA SER A 162 20.10 -8.70 -14.61
C SER A 162 20.15 -9.41 -15.96
N TYR A 163 19.16 -10.24 -16.27
CA TYR A 163 19.14 -11.04 -17.51
C TYR A 163 18.54 -10.28 -18.68
N TYR A 164 17.32 -9.72 -18.49
CA TYR A 164 16.61 -9.09 -19.60
C TYR A 164 17.12 -7.68 -19.90
N GLN A 165 17.11 -7.35 -21.19
CA GLN A 165 17.48 -6.05 -21.75
C GLN A 165 16.30 -5.49 -22.57
N PRO A 166 15.18 -5.10 -21.89
CA PRO A 166 14.02 -4.60 -22.59
C PRO A 166 14.29 -3.18 -23.15
N ARG A 167 13.51 -2.78 -24.14
CA ARG A 167 13.51 -1.39 -24.61
C ARG A 167 12.91 -0.45 -23.57
N ILE A 168 11.89 -0.92 -22.82
CA ILE A 168 11.29 -0.18 -21.72
C ILE A 168 11.21 -1.12 -20.49
N LEU A 169 11.72 -0.64 -19.37
CA LEU A 169 11.44 -1.18 -18.05
C LEU A 169 10.58 -0.19 -17.26
N LEU A 170 9.37 -0.59 -16.88
CA LEU A 170 8.47 0.20 -16.06
C LEU A 170 8.32 -0.46 -14.69
N GLY A 171 8.81 0.23 -13.65
CA GLY A 171 8.58 -0.15 -12.26
C GLY A 171 7.36 0.60 -11.70
N LEU A 172 6.48 -0.12 -11.01
CA LEU A 172 5.33 0.43 -10.31
C LEU A 172 5.46 0.17 -8.81
N THR A 173 5.26 1.18 -7.98
CA THR A 173 5.23 1.02 -6.52
C THR A 173 4.38 2.10 -5.86
N ALA A 174 3.84 1.81 -4.68
CA ALA A 174 3.23 2.83 -3.84
C ALA A 174 4.28 3.58 -2.98
N THR A 175 5.42 2.93 -2.71
CA THR A 175 6.50 3.45 -1.87
C THR A 175 7.85 3.11 -2.48
N PRO A 176 8.66 4.09 -2.86
CA PRO A 176 10.04 3.85 -3.30
C PRO A 176 10.98 3.61 -2.11
N GLU A 177 10.61 4.10 -0.93
CA GLU A 177 11.38 3.98 0.30
C GLU A 177 11.22 2.57 0.90
N ARG A 178 12.32 1.94 1.28
CA ARG A 178 12.34 0.62 1.91
C ARG A 178 12.89 0.69 3.32
N MET A 179 12.26 -0.04 4.24
CA MET A 179 12.71 -0.14 5.63
C MET A 179 14.03 -0.91 5.82
N ASP A 180 14.40 -1.76 4.85
CA ASP A 180 15.67 -2.50 4.88
C ASP A 180 16.87 -1.69 4.36
N GLY A 181 16.66 -0.40 4.03
CA GLY A 181 17.69 0.51 3.56
C GLY A 181 18.17 0.25 2.12
N LYS A 182 17.60 -0.74 1.42
CA LYS A 182 17.98 -1.02 0.03
C LYS A 182 17.27 -0.06 -0.91
N ASN A 183 18.06 0.69 -1.67
CA ASN A 183 17.55 1.67 -2.62
C ASN A 183 17.23 1.01 -3.96
N ILE A 184 16.01 1.22 -4.48
CA ILE A 184 15.58 0.75 -5.79
C ILE A 184 15.86 1.77 -6.92
N LEU A 185 16.13 3.01 -6.60
CA LEU A 185 16.36 4.08 -7.57
C LEU A 185 17.51 3.83 -8.56
N PRO A 186 18.60 3.12 -8.19
CA PRO A 186 19.68 2.80 -9.15
C PRO A 186 19.20 2.06 -10.39
N TYR A 187 18.11 1.29 -10.34
CA TYR A 187 17.51 0.65 -11.52
C TYR A 187 16.88 1.66 -12.50
N PHE A 188 16.63 2.89 -12.06
CA PHE A 188 15.91 3.95 -12.76
C PHE A 188 16.71 5.25 -12.85
N ASN A 189 18.03 5.15 -13.06
CA ASN A 189 18.94 6.30 -13.15
C ASN A 189 18.87 7.24 -11.93
N ASN A 190 18.59 6.69 -10.74
CA ASN A 190 18.38 7.40 -9.48
C ASN A 190 17.23 8.43 -9.55
N ARG A 191 16.18 8.15 -10.34
CA ARG A 191 15.07 9.06 -10.58
C ARG A 191 13.71 8.37 -10.42
N ILE A 192 12.74 9.15 -9.97
CA ILE A 192 11.31 8.84 -10.07
C ILE A 192 10.81 9.59 -11.32
N ALA A 193 10.30 8.86 -12.30
CA ALA A 193 9.80 9.43 -13.54
C ALA A 193 8.49 10.21 -13.33
N ALA A 194 7.60 9.66 -12.53
CA ALA A 194 6.35 10.31 -12.13
C ALA A 194 5.92 9.82 -10.76
N GLU A 195 5.28 10.68 -9.98
CA GLU A 195 4.73 10.31 -8.69
C GLU A 195 3.37 10.98 -8.42
N ILE A 196 2.53 10.27 -7.68
CA ILE A 196 1.33 10.77 -7.03
C ILE A 196 1.20 10.09 -5.68
N ARG A 197 1.59 10.79 -4.62
CA ARG A 197 1.59 10.26 -3.26
C ARG A 197 0.22 10.39 -2.63
N LEU A 198 0.00 9.71 -1.51
CA LEU A 198 -1.29 9.66 -0.82
C LEU A 198 -1.89 11.04 -0.54
N PRO A 199 -1.17 12.01 0.04
CA PRO A 199 -1.74 13.34 0.30
C PRO A 199 -2.21 14.05 -0.98
N GLU A 200 -1.41 14.00 -2.04
CA GLU A 200 -1.77 14.60 -3.33
C GLU A 200 -2.98 13.90 -3.97
N ALA A 201 -3.06 12.56 -3.86
CA ALA A 201 -4.20 11.81 -4.38
C ALA A 201 -5.50 12.19 -3.66
N ILE A 202 -5.46 12.47 -2.35
CA ILE A 202 -6.61 12.96 -1.59
C ILE A 202 -6.96 14.39 -2.01
N ASP A 203 -5.99 15.30 -2.07
CA ASP A 203 -6.20 16.70 -2.47
C ASP A 203 -6.79 16.82 -3.89
N ARG A 204 -6.42 15.90 -4.78
CA ARG A 204 -6.97 15.77 -6.14
C ARG A 204 -8.32 15.01 -6.20
N LYS A 205 -8.88 14.60 -5.05
CA LYS A 205 -10.14 13.85 -4.95
C LYS A 205 -10.14 12.51 -5.69
N LEU A 206 -9.01 11.86 -5.77
CA LEU A 206 -8.86 10.50 -6.31
C LEU A 206 -9.10 9.44 -5.23
N LEU A 207 -8.87 9.82 -3.98
CA LEU A 207 -9.13 9.06 -2.78
C LEU A 207 -9.99 9.89 -1.82
N CYS A 208 -10.72 9.22 -0.93
CA CYS A 208 -11.51 9.92 0.09
C CYS A 208 -10.59 10.44 1.22
N PRO A 209 -10.99 11.50 1.93
CA PRO A 209 -10.28 11.96 3.11
C PRO A 209 -10.36 10.93 4.25
N PHE A 210 -9.50 11.07 5.25
CA PHE A 210 -9.47 10.21 6.43
C PHE A 210 -9.60 11.02 7.72
N GLN A 211 -10.16 10.35 8.73
CA GLN A 211 -10.11 10.76 10.12
C GLN A 211 -9.31 9.72 10.89
N TYR A 212 -8.10 10.07 11.31
CA TYR A 212 -7.17 9.18 11.98
C TYR A 212 -7.14 9.44 13.47
N PHE A 213 -7.42 8.41 14.26
CA PHE A 213 -7.40 8.45 15.70
C PHE A 213 -6.29 7.50 16.23
N GLY A 214 -5.24 8.09 16.79
CA GLY A 214 -4.20 7.35 17.50
C GLY A 214 -4.66 7.08 18.93
N VAL A 215 -5.13 5.85 19.16
CA VAL A 215 -5.65 5.38 20.45
C VAL A 215 -4.50 4.76 21.25
N THR A 216 -4.41 5.06 22.53
CA THR A 216 -3.40 4.45 23.40
C THR A 216 -3.68 2.95 23.57
N ASP A 217 -2.77 2.09 23.13
CA ASP A 217 -2.90 0.65 23.40
C ASP A 217 -2.54 0.34 24.86
N THR A 218 -3.16 -0.70 25.38
CA THR A 218 -2.93 -1.20 26.73
C THR A 218 -1.71 -2.14 26.81
N VAL A 219 -1.13 -2.50 25.68
CA VAL A 219 -0.01 -3.44 25.54
C VAL A 219 1.32 -2.70 25.38
N ASP A 220 2.35 -3.17 26.10
CA ASP A 220 3.72 -2.69 25.98
C ASP A 220 4.51 -3.62 25.04
N LEU A 221 5.04 -3.06 23.96
CA LEU A 221 5.79 -3.77 22.94
C LEU A 221 7.30 -3.48 22.99
N ASP A 222 7.76 -2.61 23.89
CA ASP A 222 9.17 -2.19 23.96
C ASP A 222 10.12 -3.34 24.25
N ALA A 223 9.69 -4.28 25.10
CA ALA A 223 10.47 -5.45 25.50
C ALA A 223 10.48 -6.59 24.47
N LEU A 224 9.65 -6.53 23.43
CA LEU A 224 9.54 -7.60 22.45
C LEU A 224 10.75 -7.67 21.52
N LYS A 225 11.11 -8.89 21.13
CA LYS A 225 12.22 -9.13 20.21
C LYS A 225 11.94 -8.59 18.83
N TRP A 226 12.92 -7.87 18.30
CA TRP A 226 12.91 -7.32 16.95
C TRP A 226 13.90 -8.05 16.07
N SER A 227 13.44 -8.68 15.00
CA SER A 227 14.24 -9.41 14.03
C SER A 227 13.74 -9.22 12.61
N ALA A 228 14.62 -9.25 11.62
CA ALA A 228 14.28 -9.14 10.19
C ALA A 228 13.35 -7.95 9.82
N GLY A 229 13.46 -6.83 10.56
CA GLY A 229 12.68 -5.61 10.29
C GLY A 229 11.31 -5.54 10.96
N GLY A 230 10.98 -6.46 11.89
CA GLY A 230 9.71 -6.47 12.62
C GLY A 230 9.77 -7.21 13.96
N TYR A 231 8.64 -7.19 14.67
CA TYR A 231 8.44 -7.98 15.88
C TYR A 231 8.32 -9.47 15.55
N GLN A 232 8.74 -10.34 16.49
CA GLN A 232 8.49 -11.76 16.35
C GLN A 232 6.98 -12.05 16.49
N LYS A 233 6.38 -12.67 15.46
CA LYS A 233 4.93 -12.94 15.40
C LYS A 233 4.43 -13.76 16.60
N SER A 234 5.20 -14.75 17.06
CA SER A 234 4.84 -15.59 18.20
C SER A 234 4.78 -14.81 19.53
N GLU A 235 5.62 -13.81 19.73
CA GLU A 235 5.57 -12.96 20.91
C GLU A 235 4.35 -12.02 20.88
N LEU A 236 4.06 -11.44 19.70
CA LEU A 236 2.85 -10.63 19.50
C LEU A 236 1.58 -11.47 19.70
N GLU A 237 1.52 -12.67 19.14
CA GLU A 237 0.40 -13.59 19.29
C GLU A 237 0.13 -13.93 20.77
N HIS A 238 1.19 -14.27 21.51
CA HIS A 238 1.08 -14.55 22.92
C HIS A 238 0.43 -13.41 23.71
N ILE A 239 0.80 -12.16 23.41
CA ILE A 239 0.25 -10.98 24.09
C ILE A 239 -1.22 -10.76 23.71
N TYR A 240 -1.57 -10.95 22.45
CA TYR A 240 -2.90 -10.59 21.94
C TYR A 240 -3.95 -11.68 22.08
N THR A 241 -3.55 -12.94 22.29
CA THR A 241 -4.49 -14.07 22.31
C THR A 241 -4.39 -14.93 23.57
N PHE A 242 -3.19 -15.18 24.09
CA PHE A 242 -3.01 -16.18 25.16
C PHE A 242 -3.02 -15.62 26.59
N SER A 243 -3.01 -14.31 26.73
CA SER A 243 -2.94 -13.68 28.06
C SER A 243 -4.30 -13.62 28.80
N GLY A 244 -5.34 -14.32 28.36
CA GLY A 244 -6.64 -14.42 29.04
C GLY A 244 -7.22 -13.03 29.34
N ALA A 245 -7.36 -12.68 30.62
CA ALA A 245 -7.91 -11.40 31.06
C ALA A 245 -7.21 -10.14 30.50
N VAL A 246 -5.98 -10.24 29.98
CA VAL A 246 -5.28 -9.12 29.30
C VAL A 246 -5.82 -8.95 27.89
N ALA A 247 -6.00 -10.07 27.17
CA ALA A 247 -6.58 -10.05 25.82
C ALA A 247 -8.03 -9.54 25.84
N ASP A 248 -8.83 -10.00 26.80
CA ASP A 248 -10.22 -9.54 26.96
C ASP A 248 -10.30 -8.05 27.27
N ARG A 249 -9.48 -7.54 28.19
CA ARG A 249 -9.44 -6.10 28.51
C ARG A 249 -8.99 -5.27 27.32
N ARG A 250 -8.07 -5.78 26.50
CA ARG A 250 -7.67 -5.09 25.29
C ARG A 250 -8.79 -5.08 24.25
N ALA A 251 -9.48 -6.19 24.05
CA ALA A 251 -10.62 -6.26 23.13
C ALA A 251 -11.77 -5.35 23.58
N ASP A 252 -12.05 -5.26 24.89
CA ASP A 252 -13.01 -4.32 25.47
C ASP A 252 -12.58 -2.87 25.21
N HIS A 253 -11.30 -2.57 25.37
CA HIS A 253 -10.75 -1.24 25.03
C HIS A 253 -10.92 -0.91 23.55
N VAL A 254 -10.72 -1.87 22.65
CA VAL A 254 -10.93 -1.69 21.20
C VAL A 254 -12.39 -1.38 20.91
N VAL A 255 -13.33 -2.14 21.48
CA VAL A 255 -14.78 -1.89 21.31
C VAL A 255 -15.17 -0.51 21.88
N THR A 256 -14.68 -0.17 23.08
CA THR A 256 -14.92 1.14 23.70
C THR A 256 -14.42 2.28 22.84
N ALA A 257 -13.21 2.16 22.29
CA ALA A 257 -12.63 3.16 21.39
C ALA A 257 -13.42 3.26 20.08
N LEU A 258 -13.83 2.12 19.52
CA LEU A 258 -14.65 2.09 18.32
C LEU A 258 -15.96 2.86 18.53
N LEU A 259 -16.70 2.57 19.58
CA LEU A 259 -17.97 3.26 19.91
C LEU A 259 -17.79 4.75 20.25
N LYS A 260 -16.60 5.15 20.71
CA LYS A 260 -16.26 6.55 20.97
C LYS A 260 -16.01 7.36 19.70
N TYR A 261 -15.37 6.77 18.69
CA TYR A 261 -14.86 7.48 17.52
C TYR A 261 -15.70 7.31 16.25
N VAL A 262 -16.54 6.27 16.15
CA VAL A 262 -17.50 6.15 15.05
C VAL A 262 -18.80 6.87 15.39
N THR A 263 -19.42 7.49 14.40
CA THR A 263 -20.66 8.23 14.59
C THR A 263 -21.85 7.30 14.84
N ASP A 264 -21.93 6.23 14.04
CA ASP A 264 -22.97 5.20 14.12
C ASP A 264 -22.37 3.84 13.82
N ILE A 265 -22.45 2.92 14.79
CA ILE A 265 -21.94 1.55 14.61
C ILE A 265 -22.72 0.77 13.55
N ASP A 266 -23.99 1.10 13.35
CA ASP A 266 -24.85 0.44 12.38
C ASP A 266 -24.54 0.83 10.93
N GLU A 267 -23.82 1.92 10.71
CA GLU A 267 -23.32 2.35 9.40
C GLU A 267 -21.87 1.91 9.12
N VAL A 268 -21.21 1.26 10.09
CA VAL A 268 -19.83 0.80 9.94
C VAL A 268 -19.73 -0.32 8.92
N LYS A 269 -18.78 -0.18 8.01
CA LYS A 269 -18.26 -1.21 7.11
C LYS A 269 -16.75 -1.29 7.34
N GLY A 270 -16.34 -2.17 8.25
CA GLY A 270 -15.02 -2.14 8.86
C GLY A 270 -14.09 -3.27 8.43
N LEU A 271 -12.78 -2.97 8.39
CA LEU A 271 -11.70 -3.94 8.32
C LEU A 271 -10.86 -3.87 9.59
N GLY A 272 -10.58 -5.02 10.21
CA GLY A 272 -9.66 -5.15 11.33
C GLY A 272 -8.41 -5.92 10.94
N PHE A 273 -7.23 -5.28 11.03
CA PHE A 273 -5.95 -5.91 10.70
C PHE A 273 -5.32 -6.55 11.94
N CYS A 274 -5.21 -7.87 11.94
CA CYS A 274 -4.72 -8.70 13.04
C CYS A 274 -3.33 -9.28 12.76
N VAL A 275 -2.65 -9.79 13.81
CA VAL A 275 -1.30 -10.38 13.71
C VAL A 275 -1.34 -11.78 13.13
N THR A 276 -2.24 -12.63 13.65
CA THR A 276 -2.36 -14.06 13.33
C THR A 276 -3.81 -14.45 13.13
N VAL A 277 -4.03 -15.66 12.63
CA VAL A 277 -5.37 -16.25 12.47
C VAL A 277 -6.08 -16.30 13.82
N ASP A 278 -5.40 -16.79 14.85
CA ASP A 278 -5.96 -16.89 16.20
C ASP A 278 -6.37 -15.53 16.77
N HIS A 279 -5.57 -14.47 16.50
CA HIS A 279 -5.94 -13.11 16.88
C HIS A 279 -7.19 -12.61 16.13
N ALA A 280 -7.28 -12.87 14.83
CA ALA A 280 -8.45 -12.49 14.04
C ALA A 280 -9.72 -13.24 14.46
N GLU A 281 -9.62 -14.53 14.73
CA GLU A 281 -10.71 -15.35 15.24
C GLU A 281 -11.15 -14.92 16.65
N PHE A 282 -10.19 -14.60 17.53
CA PHE A 282 -10.48 -14.06 18.86
C PHE A 282 -11.25 -12.74 18.77
N MET A 283 -10.77 -11.78 17.98
CA MET A 283 -11.44 -10.48 17.80
C MET A 283 -12.82 -10.65 17.17
N CYS A 284 -12.96 -11.55 16.19
CA CYS A 284 -14.24 -11.85 15.56
C CYS A 284 -15.26 -12.40 16.57
N ARG A 285 -14.88 -13.37 17.40
CA ARG A 285 -15.74 -13.89 18.47
C ARG A 285 -16.12 -12.80 19.46
N TYR A 286 -15.13 -12.04 19.93
CA TYR A 286 -15.35 -10.97 20.90
C TYR A 286 -16.35 -9.92 20.39
N PHE A 287 -16.23 -9.49 19.14
CA PHE A 287 -17.16 -8.54 18.51
C PHE A 287 -18.58 -9.12 18.38
N ASN A 288 -18.70 -10.38 17.94
CA ASN A 288 -20.00 -11.07 17.87
C ASN A 288 -20.67 -11.19 19.25
N ASP A 289 -19.90 -11.51 20.29
CA ASP A 289 -20.41 -11.61 21.67
C ASP A 289 -20.87 -10.24 22.22
N HIS A 290 -20.37 -9.12 21.63
CA HIS A 290 -20.76 -7.75 21.96
C HIS A 290 -21.75 -7.13 20.97
N ASN A 291 -22.49 -7.95 20.24
CA ASN A 291 -23.49 -7.53 19.25
C ASN A 291 -22.95 -6.67 18.10
N ILE A 292 -21.70 -6.87 17.72
CA ILE A 292 -21.09 -6.28 16.52
C ILE A 292 -20.83 -7.42 15.53
N PRO A 293 -21.78 -7.74 14.62
CA PRO A 293 -21.67 -8.87 13.71
C PRO A 293 -20.39 -8.81 12.88
N SER A 294 -19.59 -9.86 12.92
CA SER A 294 -18.24 -9.87 12.32
C SER A 294 -17.91 -11.19 11.68
N MET A 295 -17.00 -11.17 10.73
CA MET A 295 -16.41 -12.33 10.06
C MET A 295 -14.88 -12.28 10.14
N CYS A 296 -14.25 -13.44 9.92
CA CYS A 296 -12.80 -13.56 9.78
C CYS A 296 -12.46 -14.12 8.39
N LEU A 297 -11.46 -13.55 7.73
CA LEU A 297 -10.86 -14.06 6.50
C LEU A 297 -9.37 -14.31 6.71
N THR A 298 -8.92 -15.45 6.22
CA THR A 298 -7.54 -15.91 6.32
C THR A 298 -6.97 -16.24 4.94
N GLY A 299 -5.67 -16.55 4.86
CA GLY A 299 -5.05 -17.03 3.63
C GLY A 299 -5.67 -18.32 3.06
N GLN A 300 -6.35 -19.10 3.92
CA GLN A 300 -7.01 -20.35 3.52
C GLN A 300 -8.47 -20.15 3.06
N SER A 301 -9.04 -18.96 3.27
CA SER A 301 -10.42 -18.67 2.85
C SER A 301 -10.56 -18.79 1.34
N SER A 302 -11.58 -19.51 0.89
CA SER A 302 -11.90 -19.72 -0.53
C SER A 302 -12.35 -18.42 -1.23
N GLY A 303 -12.32 -18.41 -2.55
CA GLY A 303 -12.86 -17.30 -3.33
C GLY A 303 -14.36 -17.03 -3.07
N GLU A 304 -15.14 -18.09 -2.81
CA GLU A 304 -16.56 -17.99 -2.49
C GLU A 304 -16.77 -17.35 -1.10
N GLU A 305 -15.98 -17.74 -0.10
CA GLU A 305 -16.03 -17.16 1.24
C GLU A 305 -15.66 -15.68 1.21
N ARG A 306 -14.64 -15.30 0.44
CA ARG A 306 -14.25 -13.89 0.26
C ARG A 306 -15.34 -13.07 -0.42
N ALA A 307 -15.96 -13.61 -1.48
CA ALA A 307 -17.08 -12.98 -2.15
C ALA A 307 -18.32 -12.85 -1.24
N ALA A 308 -18.61 -13.86 -0.44
CA ALA A 308 -19.70 -13.84 0.54
C ALA A 308 -19.45 -12.79 1.64
N ALA A 309 -18.24 -12.73 2.18
CA ALA A 309 -17.85 -11.72 3.17
C ALA A 309 -18.02 -10.29 2.64
N LYS A 310 -17.61 -10.04 1.40
CA LYS A 310 -17.82 -8.76 0.74
C LYS A 310 -19.31 -8.40 0.67
N ARG A 311 -20.15 -9.31 0.16
CA ARG A 311 -21.60 -9.06 0.06
C ARG A 311 -22.23 -8.76 1.42
N ARG A 312 -21.87 -9.53 2.44
CA ARG A 312 -22.41 -9.39 3.81
C ARG A 312 -21.96 -8.08 4.48
N LEU A 313 -20.73 -7.62 4.23
CA LEU A 313 -20.25 -6.32 4.72
C LEU A 313 -20.97 -5.17 4.01
N VAL A 314 -21.08 -5.23 2.70
CA VAL A 314 -21.73 -4.17 1.89
C VAL A 314 -23.21 -4.06 2.24
N SER A 315 -23.91 -5.19 2.43
CA SER A 315 -25.32 -5.22 2.84
C SER A 315 -25.56 -4.79 4.29
N GLY A 316 -24.50 -4.72 5.11
CA GLY A 316 -24.62 -4.42 6.53
C GLY A 316 -25.05 -5.61 7.39
N GLU A 317 -25.05 -6.82 6.85
CA GLU A 317 -25.27 -8.06 7.64
C GLU A 317 -24.13 -8.28 8.63
N VAL A 318 -22.91 -7.93 8.26
CA VAL A 318 -21.75 -7.85 9.17
C VAL A 318 -21.19 -6.45 9.18
N ARG A 319 -20.58 -6.05 10.32
CA ARG A 319 -19.96 -4.72 10.51
C ARG A 319 -18.46 -4.76 10.29
N PHE A 320 -17.80 -5.87 10.61
CA PHE A 320 -16.35 -6.03 10.47
C PHE A 320 -15.96 -7.32 9.77
N ILE A 321 -14.88 -7.22 8.99
CA ILE A 321 -14.11 -8.38 8.55
C ILE A 321 -12.71 -8.25 9.16
N PHE A 322 -12.34 -9.23 10.00
CA PHE A 322 -10.99 -9.33 10.55
C PHE A 322 -10.10 -10.11 9.59
N VAL A 323 -8.92 -9.58 9.29
CA VAL A 323 -7.96 -10.14 8.34
C VAL A 323 -6.57 -10.21 8.96
N VAL A 324 -5.78 -11.22 8.55
CA VAL A 324 -4.48 -11.48 9.19
C VAL A 324 -3.32 -10.83 8.45
N ASP A 325 -3.30 -10.89 7.14
CA ASP A 325 -2.22 -10.35 6.34
C ASP A 325 -2.76 -9.47 5.22
N ILE A 326 -1.96 -8.50 4.79
CA ILE A 326 -2.19 -7.72 3.58
C ILE A 326 -2.47 -8.61 2.40
N TYR A 327 -1.89 -9.76 2.47
CA TYR A 327 -1.86 -10.75 1.42
C TYR A 327 -3.20 -11.44 1.18
N ASN A 328 -4.21 -11.21 1.98
CA ASN A 328 -5.59 -11.56 1.66
C ASN A 328 -6.15 -10.56 0.62
N GLU A 329 -5.46 -10.48 -0.51
CA GLU A 329 -5.94 -9.80 -1.71
C GLU A 329 -7.17 -10.55 -2.21
N GLY A 330 -8.22 -9.86 -2.38
CA GLY A 330 -9.56 -10.37 -2.67
C GLY A 330 -10.62 -9.63 -1.87
N VAL A 331 -10.20 -8.92 -0.81
CA VAL A 331 -11.06 -8.01 -0.07
C VAL A 331 -10.85 -6.61 -0.60
N ASP A 332 -11.28 -6.38 -1.84
CA ASP A 332 -11.39 -5.04 -2.42
C ASP A 332 -12.82 -4.56 -2.27
N ILE A 333 -13.05 -3.75 -1.25
CA ILE A 333 -14.37 -3.24 -0.88
C ILE A 333 -14.28 -1.72 -0.76
N PRO A 334 -14.61 -0.97 -1.83
CA PRO A 334 -14.58 0.49 -1.80
C PRO A 334 -15.48 1.10 -0.73
N GLU A 335 -16.54 0.39 -0.35
CA GLU A 335 -17.52 0.78 0.66
C GLU A 335 -16.97 0.78 2.10
N VAL A 336 -15.78 0.20 2.35
CA VAL A 336 -15.14 0.23 3.66
C VAL A 336 -14.92 1.67 4.13
N ASN A 337 -15.51 1.99 5.29
CA ASN A 337 -15.46 3.34 5.89
C ASN A 337 -14.76 3.38 7.25
N THR A 338 -14.34 2.23 7.78
CA THR A 338 -13.65 2.12 9.07
C THR A 338 -12.54 1.09 9.00
N VAL A 339 -11.38 1.44 9.55
CA VAL A 339 -10.20 0.55 9.62
C VAL A 339 -9.67 0.53 11.05
N LEU A 340 -9.43 -0.67 11.58
CA LEU A 340 -8.78 -0.90 12.86
C LEU A 340 -7.39 -1.49 12.63
N PHE A 341 -6.35 -0.77 13.03
CA PHE A 341 -4.99 -1.30 13.13
C PHE A 341 -4.80 -1.92 14.51
N LEU A 342 -5.03 -3.23 14.61
CA LEU A 342 -4.98 -3.99 15.87
C LEU A 342 -3.60 -4.60 16.13
N ARG A 343 -2.65 -4.31 15.27
CA ARG A 343 -1.26 -4.73 15.37
C ARG A 343 -0.32 -3.59 15.02
N PRO A 344 0.93 -3.58 15.51
CA PRO A 344 1.94 -2.69 14.99
C PRO A 344 2.20 -3.03 13.51
N THR A 345 2.20 -2.02 12.66
CA THR A 345 2.52 -2.20 11.23
C THR A 345 3.91 -1.65 10.99
N GLU A 346 4.90 -2.55 10.95
CA GLU A 346 6.31 -2.22 10.91
C GLU A 346 6.77 -1.63 9.57
N SER A 347 6.06 -1.98 8.49
CA SER A 347 6.38 -1.53 7.13
C SER A 347 5.48 -0.37 6.71
N LEU A 348 6.09 0.75 6.29
CA LEU A 348 5.37 1.87 5.69
C LEU A 348 4.56 1.42 4.47
N THR A 349 5.13 0.57 3.63
CA THR A 349 4.44 0.01 2.46
C THR A 349 3.18 -0.74 2.87
N ILE A 350 3.29 -1.60 3.88
CA ILE A 350 2.17 -2.35 4.43
C ILE A 350 1.10 -1.41 4.98
N PHE A 351 1.50 -0.43 5.76
CA PHE A 351 0.59 0.56 6.33
C PHE A 351 -0.19 1.29 5.22
N LEU A 352 0.51 1.81 4.21
CA LEU A 352 -0.13 2.53 3.10
C LEU A 352 -1.01 1.63 2.22
N GLN A 353 -0.65 0.37 2.04
CA GLN A 353 -1.49 -0.60 1.34
C GLN A 353 -2.78 -0.92 2.12
N GLN A 354 -2.68 -1.12 3.43
CA GLN A 354 -3.84 -1.36 4.30
C GLN A 354 -4.74 -0.13 4.37
N LEU A 355 -4.17 1.04 4.58
CA LEU A 355 -4.90 2.30 4.61
C LEU A 355 -5.56 2.60 3.26
N GLY A 356 -4.85 2.39 2.16
CA GLY A 356 -5.33 2.63 0.80
C GLY A 356 -6.55 1.81 0.40
N ARG A 357 -6.78 0.65 1.02
CA ARG A 357 -8.01 -0.14 0.82
C ARG A 357 -9.25 0.60 1.28
N GLY A 358 -9.15 1.31 2.40
CA GLY A 358 -10.24 2.11 2.94
C GLY A 358 -10.37 3.50 2.30
N LEU A 359 -9.39 3.97 1.54
CA LEU A 359 -9.42 5.31 0.95
C LEU A 359 -10.07 5.38 -0.44
N ARG A 360 -10.51 4.27 -1.00
CA ARG A 360 -11.23 4.27 -2.28
C ARG A 360 -12.54 5.04 -2.16
N LEU A 361 -12.88 5.75 -3.24
CA LEU A 361 -14.15 6.46 -3.33
C LEU A 361 -15.33 5.50 -3.43
N SER A 362 -16.42 5.79 -2.72
CA SER A 362 -17.71 5.13 -2.82
C SER A 362 -18.83 6.16 -2.68
N GLU A 363 -20.01 5.90 -3.29
CA GLU A 363 -21.09 6.89 -3.34
C GLU A 363 -21.58 7.33 -1.95
N ASP A 364 -21.66 6.39 -1.01
CA ASP A 364 -22.18 6.63 0.36
C ASP A 364 -21.09 6.86 1.39
N LYS A 365 -19.83 7.14 0.97
CA LYS A 365 -18.72 7.29 1.87
C LYS A 365 -18.09 8.68 1.77
N GLU A 366 -18.19 9.44 2.85
CA GLU A 366 -17.61 10.78 2.94
C GLU A 366 -16.11 10.75 3.32
N CYS A 367 -15.75 9.87 4.25
CA CYS A 367 -14.37 9.73 4.74
C CYS A 367 -14.10 8.30 5.24
N LEU A 368 -12.83 8.01 5.50
CA LEU A 368 -12.38 6.81 6.18
C LEU A 368 -12.08 7.12 7.64
N THR A 369 -12.70 6.41 8.56
CA THR A 369 -12.33 6.46 9.99
C THR A 369 -11.24 5.41 10.25
N VAL A 370 -10.11 5.85 10.81
CA VAL A 370 -8.97 4.99 11.15
C VAL A 370 -8.74 5.03 12.65
N LEU A 371 -8.79 3.87 13.30
CA LEU A 371 -8.36 3.71 14.68
C LEU A 371 -7.06 2.90 14.68
N ASP A 372 -5.99 3.53 15.13
CA ASP A 372 -4.66 2.91 15.25
C ASP A 372 -4.28 2.80 16.72
N PHE A 373 -4.16 1.55 17.19
CA PHE A 373 -3.86 1.26 18.59
C PHE A 373 -2.34 1.30 18.81
N ILE A 374 -1.88 2.39 19.45
CA ILE A 374 -0.48 2.76 19.58
C ILE A 374 0.00 2.44 21.00
N GLY A 375 0.82 1.39 21.10
CA GLY A 375 1.53 1.03 22.32
C GLY A 375 2.93 1.64 22.39
N GLN A 376 3.61 1.43 23.51
CA GLN A 376 5.03 1.72 23.64
C GLN A 376 5.78 0.75 22.71
N ALA A 377 6.47 1.30 21.72
CA ALA A 377 7.06 0.51 20.64
C ALA A 377 8.59 0.37 20.80
N ASN A 378 9.13 -0.71 20.24
CA ASN A 378 10.57 -0.88 20.12
C ASN A 378 11.21 0.31 19.40
N ARG A 379 12.44 0.69 19.80
CA ARG A 379 13.18 1.84 19.24
C ARG A 379 13.42 1.75 17.72
N LYS A 380 13.35 0.55 17.15
CA LYS A 380 13.49 0.31 15.70
C LYS A 380 12.20 0.55 14.92
N TYR A 381 11.05 0.71 15.60
CA TYR A 381 9.79 1.06 14.96
C TYR A 381 9.85 2.52 14.48
N ASN A 382 9.42 2.77 13.25
CA ASN A 382 9.54 4.09 12.64
C ASN A 382 8.18 4.81 12.55
N PHE A 383 7.82 5.54 13.60
CA PHE A 383 6.63 6.38 13.59
C PHE A 383 6.79 7.61 12.70
N GLU A 384 8.01 8.12 12.54
CA GLU A 384 8.24 9.35 11.77
C GLU A 384 7.85 9.16 10.31
N ASP A 385 8.32 8.12 9.64
CA ASP A 385 7.96 7.82 8.25
C ASP A 385 6.48 7.53 8.11
N LYS A 386 5.88 6.82 9.07
CA LYS A 386 4.45 6.51 9.08
C LYS A 386 3.59 7.77 9.06
N PHE A 387 3.86 8.73 9.93
CA PHE A 387 3.09 9.96 9.99
C PHE A 387 3.46 10.95 8.88
N ALA A 388 4.74 11.03 8.50
CA ALA A 388 5.18 11.87 7.38
C ALA A 388 4.45 11.51 6.07
N ALA A 389 4.16 10.23 5.85
CA ALA A 389 3.43 9.76 4.65
C ALA A 389 1.96 10.22 4.60
N LEU A 390 1.39 10.69 5.70
CA LEU A 390 0.03 11.23 5.80
C LEU A 390 -0.04 12.75 5.60
N LEU A 391 1.09 13.44 5.55
CA LEU A 391 1.18 14.89 5.54
C LEU A 391 1.43 15.43 4.12
N SER A 392 0.78 16.53 3.77
CA SER A 392 0.99 17.22 2.49
C SER A 392 2.31 17.98 2.43
N ASN A 393 2.88 18.34 3.57
CA ASN A 393 4.14 19.07 3.65
C ASN A 393 5.23 18.22 4.29
N ALA A 394 6.20 17.78 3.47
CA ALA A 394 7.33 16.97 3.90
C ALA A 394 8.47 17.78 4.55
N THR A 395 8.38 19.12 4.58
CA THR A 395 9.45 19.98 5.13
C THR A 395 9.33 20.20 6.64
N ARG A 396 8.16 19.93 7.22
CA ARG A 396 7.94 19.99 8.67
C ARG A 396 8.16 18.64 9.32
N SER A 397 8.80 18.62 10.48
CA SER A 397 8.96 17.38 11.24
C SER A 397 7.64 16.88 11.84
N VAL A 398 7.48 15.58 11.94
CA VAL A 398 6.31 14.96 12.61
C VAL A 398 6.20 15.40 14.05
N SER A 399 7.33 15.58 14.74
CA SER A 399 7.36 16.10 16.12
C SER A 399 6.74 17.51 16.23
N ARG A 400 6.94 18.35 15.22
CA ARG A 400 6.31 19.69 15.16
C ARG A 400 4.83 19.58 14.84
N GLU A 401 4.46 18.74 13.88
CA GLU A 401 3.05 18.49 13.53
C GLU A 401 2.24 17.99 14.74
N ILE A 402 2.78 17.06 15.53
CA ILE A 402 2.12 16.58 16.77
C ILE A 402 1.87 17.72 17.76
N LYS A 403 2.84 18.64 17.93
CA LYS A 403 2.71 19.78 18.84
C LYS A 403 1.68 20.82 18.35
N ASP A 404 1.62 21.04 17.04
CA ASP A 404 0.77 22.05 16.42
C ASP A 404 -0.62 21.50 16.03
N GLY A 405 -0.91 20.20 16.26
CA GLY A 405 -2.19 19.57 15.99
C GLY A 405 -2.38 19.14 14.55
N PHE A 406 -1.32 18.75 13.84
CA PHE A 406 -1.35 18.25 12.46
C PHE A 406 -1.98 19.21 11.46
N VAL A 407 -1.37 20.38 11.31
CA VAL A 407 -1.86 21.43 10.41
C VAL A 407 -1.59 21.15 8.91
N SER A 408 -0.67 20.23 8.60
CA SER A 408 -0.24 19.92 7.21
C SER A 408 -0.92 18.67 6.63
N VAL A 409 -2.09 18.28 7.12
CA VAL A 409 -2.85 17.15 6.53
C VAL A 409 -3.54 17.55 5.23
N PRO A 410 -3.85 16.60 4.32
CA PRO A 410 -4.63 16.86 3.12
C PRO A 410 -6.02 17.44 3.44
N LYS A 411 -6.63 18.11 2.47
CA LYS A 411 -7.95 18.71 2.63
C LYS A 411 -9.01 17.69 3.07
N GLY A 412 -9.74 18.05 4.12
CA GLY A 412 -10.78 17.19 4.69
C GLY A 412 -10.25 16.07 5.60
N CYS A 413 -8.94 15.93 5.71
CA CYS A 413 -8.32 14.97 6.62
C CYS A 413 -8.15 15.56 8.02
N TYR A 414 -8.06 14.64 8.98
CA TYR A 414 -7.90 14.98 10.39
C TYR A 414 -7.08 13.90 11.11
N ILE A 415 -6.14 14.31 11.96
CA ILE A 415 -5.37 13.41 12.83
C ILE A 415 -5.51 13.87 14.27
N GLN A 416 -5.95 12.98 15.13
CA GLN A 416 -6.01 13.17 16.57
C GLN A 416 -5.28 12.05 17.28
N LEU A 417 -4.37 12.39 18.17
CA LEU A 417 -3.67 11.44 19.03
C LEU A 417 -4.12 11.60 20.48
N GLU A 418 -4.39 10.50 21.16
CA GLU A 418 -4.50 10.51 22.61
C GLU A 418 -3.16 10.93 23.23
N LYS A 419 -3.20 11.65 24.36
CA LYS A 419 -2.00 12.22 25.01
C LYS A 419 -0.89 11.21 25.25
N LYS A 420 -1.23 10.00 25.66
CA LYS A 420 -0.27 8.93 25.94
C LYS A 420 0.29 8.36 24.65
N ALA A 421 -0.55 8.15 23.63
CA ALA A 421 -0.12 7.73 22.29
C ALA A 421 0.84 8.77 21.68
N ALA A 422 0.50 10.05 21.73
CA ALA A 422 1.39 11.12 21.26
C ALA A 422 2.75 11.11 21.97
N LYS A 423 2.75 10.86 23.29
CA LYS A 423 4.00 10.72 24.05
C LYS A 423 4.84 9.53 23.56
N TYR A 424 4.24 8.36 23.36
CA TYR A 424 4.95 7.17 22.87
C TYR A 424 5.60 7.43 21.50
N ILE A 425 4.88 8.09 20.60
CA ILE A 425 5.40 8.48 19.29
C ILE A 425 6.58 9.43 19.42
N LEU A 426 6.45 10.50 20.22
CA LEU A 426 7.51 11.48 20.42
C LEU A 426 8.76 10.88 21.08
N ASP A 427 8.60 10.00 22.06
CA ASP A 427 9.71 9.32 22.72
C ASP A 427 10.44 8.35 21.75
N ASN A 428 9.70 7.64 20.90
CA ASN A 428 10.28 6.80 19.85
C ASN A 428 11.05 7.63 18.80
N ILE A 429 10.48 8.73 18.31
CA ILE A 429 11.16 9.64 17.38
C ILE A 429 12.45 10.20 17.99
N ARG A 430 12.41 10.64 19.24
CA ARG A 430 13.61 11.13 19.95
C ARG A 430 14.68 10.04 20.08
N ALA A 431 14.29 8.81 20.40
CA ALA A 431 15.22 7.70 20.51
C ALA A 431 15.90 7.36 19.17
N SER A 432 15.28 7.68 18.04
CA SER A 432 15.84 7.47 16.70
C SER A 432 16.85 8.55 16.27
N TYR A 433 16.90 9.70 16.94
CA TYR A 433 17.79 10.83 16.58
C TYR A 433 19.27 10.53 16.64
N GLY A 434 19.67 9.48 17.31
CA GLY A 434 21.08 9.04 17.36
C GLY A 434 21.57 8.32 16.12
N ASN A 435 20.70 8.04 15.14
CA ASN A 435 21.08 7.40 13.87
C ASN A 435 21.18 8.40 12.72
N THR A 436 21.85 8.02 11.65
CA THR A 436 22.08 8.87 10.46
C THR A 436 20.78 9.33 9.80
N ALA A 437 19.77 8.46 9.72
CA ALA A 437 18.48 8.80 9.11
C ALA A 437 17.76 9.90 9.91
N GLY A 438 17.70 9.79 11.23
CA GLY A 438 17.10 10.81 12.11
C GLY A 438 17.84 12.16 12.02
N LEU A 439 19.17 12.16 11.85
CA LEU A 439 19.94 13.39 11.63
C LEU A 439 19.60 14.04 10.29
N VAL A 440 19.49 13.26 9.22
CA VAL A 440 19.09 13.77 7.89
C VAL A 440 17.72 14.42 7.94
N THR A 441 16.74 13.77 8.56
CA THR A 441 15.36 14.32 8.72
C THR A 441 15.39 15.65 9.49
N ARG A 442 16.17 15.74 10.57
CA ARG A 442 16.30 16.98 11.35
C ARG A 442 16.98 18.11 10.58
N VAL A 443 17.99 17.81 9.78
CA VAL A 443 18.63 18.83 8.91
C VAL A 443 17.62 19.34 7.88
N ALA A 444 16.85 18.44 7.28
CA ALA A 444 15.85 18.80 6.27
C ALA A 444 14.73 19.69 6.83
N SER A 445 14.27 19.44 8.06
CA SER A 445 13.17 20.19 8.68
C SER A 445 13.62 21.39 9.51
N PHE A 446 14.93 21.60 9.72
CA PHE A 446 15.47 22.55 10.70
C PHE A 446 14.94 23.99 10.51
N THR A 447 14.93 24.50 9.28
CA THR A 447 14.51 25.88 8.98
C THR A 447 13.03 26.08 9.27
N GLU A 448 12.19 25.15 8.85
CA GLU A 448 10.73 25.18 9.07
C GLU A 448 10.38 25.03 10.56
N ASP A 449 11.04 24.12 11.25
CA ASP A 449 10.76 23.82 12.65
C ASP A 449 11.26 24.92 13.61
N SER A 450 12.41 25.55 13.31
CA SER A 450 13.04 26.55 14.17
C SER A 450 12.78 27.98 13.77
N GLY A 451 12.39 28.25 12.52
CA GLY A 451 12.32 29.58 11.92
C GLY A 451 13.71 30.22 11.70
N LEU A 452 14.79 29.46 11.85
CA LEU A 452 16.16 29.95 11.74
C LEU A 452 16.80 29.44 10.44
N GLU A 453 17.68 30.25 9.85
CA GLU A 453 18.50 29.81 8.74
C GLU A 453 19.41 28.64 9.14
N LEU A 454 19.49 27.60 8.30
CA LEU A 454 20.31 26.42 8.55
C LEU A 454 21.80 26.76 8.51
N THR A 455 22.45 26.70 9.67
CA THR A 455 23.90 26.74 9.80
C THR A 455 24.35 25.65 10.77
N LEU A 456 25.57 25.13 10.60
CA LEU A 456 26.09 24.07 11.45
C LEU A 456 26.03 24.45 12.94
N LYS A 457 26.37 25.69 13.29
CA LYS A 457 26.34 26.19 14.68
C LYS A 457 24.94 26.22 15.26
N LYS A 458 23.95 26.73 14.50
CA LYS A 458 22.56 26.81 14.96
C LYS A 458 21.94 25.41 15.05
N PHE A 459 22.24 24.55 14.06
CA PHE A 459 21.79 23.17 14.07
C PHE A 459 22.36 22.39 15.25
N LEU A 460 23.68 22.41 15.47
CA LEU A 460 24.27 21.73 16.61
C LEU A 460 23.76 22.23 17.96
N GLY A 461 23.48 23.54 18.10
CA GLY A 461 22.88 24.12 19.29
C GLY A 461 21.41 23.69 19.52
N SER A 462 20.72 23.15 18.54
CA SER A 462 19.36 22.61 18.64
C SER A 462 19.31 21.12 19.00
N LEU A 463 20.45 20.42 18.98
CA LEU A 463 20.53 19.02 19.38
C LEU A 463 20.35 18.90 20.90
N PRO A 464 19.59 17.90 21.39
CA PRO A 464 19.52 17.62 22.81
C PRO A 464 20.92 17.20 23.32
N SER A 465 21.28 17.74 24.46
CA SER A 465 22.53 17.42 25.17
C SER A 465 22.57 15.98 25.65
#